data_38d40b9c9d032037a4b5fadfe9c7efbd
#
_entry.id   38d40b9c9d032037a4b5fadfe9c7efbd
#
_cell.length_a   1.000
_cell.length_b   1.000
_cell.length_c   1.000
_cell.angle_alpha   90.00
_cell.angle_beta   90.00
_cell.angle_gamma   90.00
#
_symmetry.space_group_name_H-M   'P 1'
#
loop_
_entity.id
_entity.type
_entity.pdbx_description
1 polymer ?
#
loop_
_entity_poly.entity_id
_entity_poly.type
_entity_poly.pdbx_seq_one_letter_code
_entity_poly.pdbx_strand_id
1 'polypeptide(L)'
;MPVSLQTTARSLLVLASALPLAAQGKFKWWQSDRYKTELMLTADQSKRLEEIFQQALPTLRAQMKALESAETELERLVQRGDDSAVMAQVARVETARAELNTSRTLMLLKMRRLLTSDQWIKFGALHKALEHEREQALQRSNVAPK
;
A
#
# COMPACT_ATOMS: atom_id res chain seq x y z
N MET A 1 4.58 19.05 -34.37
CA MET A 1 5.20 18.62 -33.09
C MET A 1 4.08 18.04 -32.22
N PRO A 2 3.95 16.74 -32.10
CA PRO A 2 2.96 16.17 -31.17
C PRO A 2 3.55 16.12 -29.77
N VAL A 3 2.93 16.87 -28.86
CA VAL A 3 3.24 16.82 -27.43
C VAL A 3 2.66 15.54 -26.88
N SER A 4 3.53 14.67 -26.38
CA SER A 4 3.25 13.35 -25.85
C SER A 4 2.46 13.41 -24.53
N LEU A 5 1.19 13.06 -24.60
CA LEU A 5 0.26 12.89 -23.47
C LEU A 5 0.39 11.46 -22.88
N GLN A 6 1.55 11.08 -22.37
CA GLN A 6 1.75 9.73 -21.82
C GLN A 6 2.31 9.67 -20.40
N THR A 7 2.20 10.73 -19.59
CA THR A 7 2.90 10.76 -18.29
C THR A 7 2.00 10.64 -17.05
N THR A 8 0.69 10.49 -17.18
CA THR A 8 -0.24 10.56 -16.02
C THR A 8 -0.77 9.22 -15.50
N ALA A 9 -0.62 8.13 -16.24
CA ALA A 9 -1.19 6.83 -15.81
C ALA A 9 -0.25 5.97 -14.93
N ARG A 10 1.06 6.25 -14.94
CA ARG A 10 2.05 5.46 -14.17
C ARG A 10 2.17 5.82 -12.70
N SER A 11 1.75 7.02 -12.30
CA SER A 11 1.96 7.51 -10.92
C SER A 11 0.96 6.97 -9.89
N LEU A 12 -0.18 6.42 -10.30
CA LEU A 12 -1.20 5.94 -9.37
C LEU A 12 -0.96 4.50 -8.86
N LEU A 13 -0.23 3.69 -9.62
CA LEU A 13 0.12 2.31 -9.22
C LEU A 13 1.34 2.24 -8.28
N VAL A 14 2.21 3.24 -8.33
CA VAL A 14 3.42 3.30 -7.47
C VAL A 14 3.09 3.67 -6.03
N LEU A 15 1.94 4.29 -5.77
CA LEU A 15 1.51 4.68 -4.42
C LEU A 15 1.16 3.48 -3.50
N ALA A 16 0.89 2.31 -4.07
CA ALA A 16 0.58 1.11 -3.29
C ALA A 16 1.82 0.31 -2.83
N SER A 17 2.96 0.53 -3.47
CA SER A 17 4.18 -0.27 -3.25
C SER A 17 5.23 0.36 -2.33
N ALA A 18 5.08 1.63 -1.94
CA ALA A 18 6.11 2.37 -1.20
C ALA A 18 5.98 2.31 0.33
N LEU A 19 4.87 1.80 0.87
CA LEU A 19 4.71 1.67 2.31
C LEU A 19 4.98 0.22 2.75
N PRO A 20 5.82 0.00 3.77
CA PRO A 20 5.95 -1.33 4.36
C PRO A 20 4.57 -1.83 4.80
N LEU A 21 4.31 -3.10 4.55
CA LEU A 21 3.00 -3.73 4.78
C LEU A 21 2.46 -3.51 6.21
N ALA A 22 3.36 -3.48 7.20
CA ALA A 22 3.06 -3.16 8.58
C ALA A 22 2.53 -1.73 8.79
N ALA A 23 2.95 -0.77 7.96
CA ALA A 23 2.46 0.61 8.02
C ALA A 23 1.08 0.76 7.37
N GLN A 24 0.77 -0.06 6.35
CA GLN A 24 -0.53 -0.01 5.67
C GLN A 24 -1.67 -0.60 6.51
N GLY A 25 -1.39 -1.62 7.33
CA GLY A 25 -2.37 -2.18 8.27
C GLY A 25 -2.69 -1.28 9.46
N LYS A 26 -1.82 -0.31 9.75
CA LYS A 26 -2.00 0.65 10.85
C LYS A 26 -2.56 1.99 10.40
N PHE A 27 -2.48 2.32 9.11
CA PHE A 27 -2.91 3.62 8.61
C PHE A 27 -4.31 3.53 8.00
N LYS A 28 -5.30 3.76 8.85
CA LYS A 28 -6.70 3.90 8.46
C LYS A 28 -6.98 5.36 8.13
N TRP A 29 -6.65 5.80 6.93
CA TRP A 29 -6.81 7.19 6.52
C TRP A 29 -8.26 7.71 6.69
N TRP A 30 -9.26 6.86 6.50
CA TRP A 30 -10.68 7.21 6.68
C TRP A 30 -11.08 7.47 8.14
N GLN A 31 -10.22 7.17 9.11
CA GLN A 31 -10.39 7.50 10.53
C GLN A 31 -9.62 8.76 10.93
N SER A 32 -8.68 9.22 10.12
CA SER A 32 -7.92 10.44 10.35
C SER A 32 -8.81 11.67 10.19
N ASP A 33 -8.81 12.56 11.18
CA ASP A 33 -9.58 13.80 11.15
C ASP A 33 -9.20 14.68 9.97
N ARG A 34 -7.92 14.72 9.61
CA ARG A 34 -7.44 15.47 8.44
C ARG A 34 -8.08 14.98 7.14
N TYR A 35 -8.07 13.66 6.89
CA TYR A 35 -8.73 13.09 5.70
C TYR A 35 -10.24 13.26 5.72
N LYS A 36 -10.89 13.07 6.88
CA LYS A 36 -12.34 13.27 7.01
C LYS A 36 -12.74 14.69 6.65
N THR A 37 -12.00 15.68 7.16
CA THR A 37 -12.26 17.10 6.93
C THR A 37 -11.96 17.50 5.48
N GLU A 38 -10.78 17.20 4.98
CA GLU A 38 -10.33 17.59 3.63
C GLU A 38 -11.18 16.96 2.52
N LEU A 39 -11.58 15.70 2.69
CA LEU A 39 -12.41 14.98 1.76
C LEU A 39 -13.91 15.17 2.01
N MET A 40 -14.29 15.83 3.11
CA MET A 40 -15.68 15.93 3.57
C MET A 40 -16.38 14.55 3.57
N LEU A 41 -15.71 13.55 4.17
CA LEU A 41 -16.26 12.20 4.26
C LEU A 41 -17.53 12.19 5.08
N THR A 42 -18.58 11.57 4.56
CA THR A 42 -19.78 11.32 5.35
C THR A 42 -19.54 10.22 6.38
N ALA A 43 -20.33 10.21 7.45
CA ALA A 43 -20.28 9.14 8.44
C ALA A 43 -20.54 7.75 7.83
N ASP A 44 -21.45 7.68 6.86
CA ASP A 44 -21.74 6.45 6.10
C ASP A 44 -20.54 6.00 5.27
N GLN A 45 -19.87 6.90 4.55
CA GLN A 45 -18.66 6.58 3.81
C GLN A 45 -17.57 6.03 4.75
N SER A 46 -17.31 6.68 5.86
CA SER A 46 -16.31 6.24 6.85
C SER A 46 -16.62 4.86 7.40
N LYS A 47 -17.89 4.58 7.71
CA LYS A 47 -18.34 3.27 8.19
C LYS A 47 -18.15 2.18 7.13
N ARG A 48 -18.57 2.44 5.89
CA ARG A 48 -18.43 1.48 4.79
C ARG A 48 -16.98 1.21 4.40
N LEU A 49 -16.10 2.22 4.49
CA LEU A 49 -14.65 2.04 4.31
C LEU A 49 -14.07 1.11 5.38
N GLU A 50 -14.48 1.29 6.64
CA GLU A 50 -14.08 0.39 7.73
C GLU A 50 -14.59 -1.04 7.51
N GLU A 51 -15.81 -1.21 7.07
CA GLU A 51 -16.39 -2.53 6.77
C GLU A 51 -15.61 -3.26 5.67
N ILE A 52 -15.24 -2.57 4.58
CA ILE A 52 -14.41 -3.13 3.50
C ILE A 52 -13.05 -3.59 4.05
N PHE A 53 -12.43 -2.76 4.88
CA PHE A 53 -11.14 -3.09 5.49
C PHE A 53 -11.25 -4.32 6.39
N GLN A 54 -12.23 -4.36 7.30
CA GLN A 54 -12.43 -5.47 8.21
C GLN A 54 -12.72 -6.78 7.49
N GLN A 55 -13.47 -6.75 6.38
CA GLN A 55 -13.74 -7.93 5.54
C GLN A 55 -12.47 -8.45 4.84
N ALA A 56 -11.59 -7.56 4.40
CA ALA A 56 -10.34 -7.93 3.72
C ALA A 56 -9.25 -8.42 4.69
N LEU A 57 -9.26 -7.95 5.92
CA LEU A 57 -8.18 -8.09 6.89
C LEU A 57 -7.75 -9.55 7.17
N PRO A 58 -8.66 -10.53 7.36
CA PRO A 58 -8.26 -11.91 7.59
C PRO A 58 -7.46 -12.51 6.43
N THR A 59 -7.91 -12.29 5.19
CA THR A 59 -7.21 -12.74 3.96
C THR A 59 -5.84 -12.08 3.83
N LEU A 60 -5.78 -10.76 4.02
CA LEU A 60 -4.52 -10.02 3.94
C LEU A 60 -3.52 -10.52 4.98
N ARG A 61 -3.95 -10.75 6.22
CA ARG A 61 -3.07 -11.29 7.28
C ARG A 61 -2.54 -12.68 6.95
N ALA A 62 -3.40 -13.56 6.44
CA ALA A 62 -2.99 -14.91 6.03
C ALA A 62 -1.97 -14.88 4.90
N GLN A 63 -2.21 -14.04 3.87
CA GLN A 63 -1.30 -13.88 2.74
C GLN A 63 0.03 -13.22 3.12
N MET A 64 0.01 -12.25 4.04
CA MET A 64 1.23 -11.66 4.61
C MET A 64 2.09 -12.71 5.30
N LYS A 65 1.48 -13.53 6.14
CA LYS A 65 2.17 -14.62 6.85
C LYS A 65 2.73 -15.66 5.87
N ALA A 66 1.99 -15.98 4.82
CA ALA A 66 2.45 -16.90 3.78
C ALA A 66 3.67 -16.35 3.02
N LEU A 67 3.65 -15.05 2.67
CA LEU A 67 4.79 -14.38 2.03
C LEU A 67 6.00 -14.36 2.95
N GLU A 68 5.85 -13.95 4.20
CA GLU A 68 6.93 -13.92 5.20
C GLU A 68 7.56 -15.32 5.38
N SER A 69 6.75 -16.36 5.48
CA SER A 69 7.23 -17.73 5.59
C SER A 69 7.99 -18.18 4.34
N ALA A 70 7.51 -17.80 3.14
CA ALA A 70 8.17 -18.14 1.88
C ALA A 70 9.51 -17.40 1.73
N GLU A 71 9.58 -16.13 2.13
CA GLU A 71 10.82 -15.32 2.12
C GLU A 71 11.85 -15.86 3.13
N THR A 72 11.43 -16.24 4.32
CA THR A 72 12.31 -16.87 5.34
C THR A 72 12.90 -18.18 4.83
N GLU A 73 12.10 -19.02 4.17
CA GLU A 73 12.60 -20.26 3.57
C GLU A 73 13.56 -20.00 2.42
N LEU A 74 13.28 -18.96 1.59
CA LEU A 74 14.19 -18.56 0.53
C LEU A 74 15.56 -18.15 1.08
N GLU A 75 15.60 -17.36 2.13
CA GLU A 75 16.84 -16.93 2.79
C GLU A 75 17.63 -18.15 3.30
N ARG A 76 16.95 -19.11 3.93
CA ARG A 76 17.56 -20.36 4.41
C ARG A 76 18.16 -21.18 3.26
N LEU A 77 17.47 -21.27 2.11
CA LEU A 77 17.95 -22.03 0.94
C LEU A 77 19.13 -21.36 0.24
N VAL A 78 19.13 -20.01 0.18
CA VAL A 78 20.27 -19.26 -0.37
C VAL A 78 21.54 -19.53 0.45
N GLN A 79 21.45 -19.61 1.76
CA GLN A 79 22.60 -19.94 2.63
C GLN A 79 23.14 -21.35 2.39
N ARG A 80 22.30 -22.29 1.93
CA ARG A 80 22.73 -23.66 1.58
C ARG A 80 23.38 -23.77 0.19
N GLY A 81 23.12 -22.81 -0.71
CA GLY A 81 23.71 -22.77 -2.04
C GLY A 81 23.17 -23.83 -3.00
N ASP A 82 21.90 -24.26 -2.85
CA ASP A 82 21.23 -25.18 -3.78
C ASP A 82 20.43 -24.39 -4.82
N ASP A 83 20.96 -24.23 -6.03
CA ASP A 83 20.37 -23.43 -7.10
C ASP A 83 18.96 -23.89 -7.47
N SER A 84 18.72 -25.18 -7.59
CA SER A 84 17.41 -25.73 -8.00
C SER A 84 16.34 -25.44 -6.92
N ALA A 85 16.66 -25.66 -5.65
CA ALA A 85 15.77 -25.38 -4.53
C ALA A 85 15.49 -23.88 -4.41
N VAL A 86 16.51 -23.04 -4.59
CA VAL A 86 16.39 -21.57 -4.58
C VAL A 86 15.44 -21.10 -5.67
N MET A 87 15.63 -21.57 -6.91
CA MET A 87 14.75 -21.16 -8.03
C MET A 87 13.30 -21.59 -7.84
N ALA A 88 13.06 -22.79 -7.32
CA ALA A 88 11.71 -23.25 -6.98
C ALA A 88 11.07 -22.37 -5.87
N GLN A 89 11.85 -21.99 -4.87
CA GLN A 89 11.36 -21.15 -3.78
C GLN A 89 11.12 -19.70 -4.21
N VAL A 90 11.92 -19.14 -5.11
CA VAL A 90 11.67 -17.83 -5.72
C VAL A 90 10.28 -17.80 -6.37
N ALA A 91 9.91 -18.82 -7.12
CA ALA A 91 8.58 -18.90 -7.73
C ALA A 91 7.45 -18.87 -6.68
N ARG A 92 7.64 -19.53 -5.53
CA ARG A 92 6.67 -19.51 -4.42
C ARG A 92 6.56 -18.15 -3.77
N VAL A 93 7.67 -17.47 -3.56
CA VAL A 93 7.70 -16.08 -3.03
C VAL A 93 6.94 -15.14 -3.97
N GLU A 94 7.21 -15.21 -5.27
CA GLU A 94 6.55 -14.34 -6.24
C GLU A 94 5.04 -14.62 -6.35
N THR A 95 4.64 -15.88 -6.26
CA THR A 95 3.21 -16.26 -6.20
C THR A 95 2.54 -15.66 -4.95
N ALA A 96 3.12 -15.84 -3.78
CA ALA A 96 2.58 -15.30 -2.53
C ALA A 96 2.50 -13.76 -2.56
N ARG A 97 3.51 -13.10 -3.14
CA ARG A 97 3.54 -11.65 -3.32
C ARG A 97 2.44 -11.19 -4.28
N ALA A 98 2.23 -11.88 -5.39
CA ALA A 98 1.19 -11.57 -6.36
C ALA A 98 -0.21 -11.71 -5.77
N GLU A 99 -0.47 -12.76 -4.99
CA GLU A 99 -1.74 -12.97 -4.30
C GLU A 99 -2.05 -11.85 -3.30
N LEU A 100 -1.08 -11.48 -2.47
CA LEU A 100 -1.22 -10.38 -1.52
C LEU A 100 -1.49 -9.05 -2.23
N ASN A 101 -0.73 -8.74 -3.28
CA ASN A 101 -0.92 -7.52 -4.06
C ASN A 101 -2.28 -7.46 -4.74
N THR A 102 -2.77 -8.60 -5.26
CA THR A 102 -4.11 -8.71 -5.85
C THR A 102 -5.20 -8.41 -4.82
N SER A 103 -5.15 -9.04 -3.66
CA SER A 103 -6.14 -8.83 -2.59
C SER A 103 -6.15 -7.37 -2.10
N ARG A 104 -4.98 -6.77 -1.96
CA ARG A 104 -4.84 -5.34 -1.58
C ARG A 104 -5.43 -4.41 -2.63
N THR A 105 -5.12 -4.66 -3.90
CA THR A 105 -5.64 -3.85 -5.02
C THR A 105 -7.16 -3.94 -5.10
N LEU A 106 -7.74 -5.12 -4.92
CA LEU A 106 -9.20 -5.30 -4.91
C LEU A 106 -9.85 -4.57 -3.72
N MET A 107 -9.24 -4.61 -2.54
CA MET A 107 -9.72 -3.84 -1.39
C MET A 107 -9.71 -2.33 -1.69
N LEU A 108 -8.59 -1.82 -2.21
CA LEU A 108 -8.46 -0.40 -2.57
C LEU A 108 -9.46 0.01 -3.67
N LEU A 109 -9.72 -0.85 -4.64
CA LEU A 109 -10.73 -0.59 -5.68
C LEU A 109 -12.13 -0.48 -5.09
N LYS A 110 -12.49 -1.35 -4.14
CA LYS A 110 -13.77 -1.27 -3.43
C LYS A 110 -13.89 0.05 -2.65
N MET A 111 -12.83 0.45 -1.94
CA MET A 111 -12.77 1.73 -1.23
C MET A 111 -12.89 2.92 -2.18
N ARG A 112 -12.16 2.90 -3.31
CA ARG A 112 -12.24 3.94 -4.35
C ARG A 112 -13.66 4.17 -4.85
N ARG A 113 -14.44 3.10 -5.00
CA ARG A 113 -15.83 3.17 -5.50
C ARG A 113 -16.80 3.87 -4.53
N LEU A 114 -16.43 4.00 -3.26
CA LEU A 114 -17.22 4.76 -2.27
C LEU A 114 -16.96 6.26 -2.32
N LEU A 115 -15.88 6.69 -2.95
CA LEU A 115 -15.52 8.09 -3.07
C LEU A 115 -16.06 8.68 -4.37
N THR A 116 -16.49 9.94 -4.32
CA THR A 116 -16.77 10.71 -5.52
C THR A 116 -15.49 10.99 -6.30
N SER A 117 -15.60 11.43 -7.55
CA SER A 117 -14.45 11.81 -8.36
C SER A 117 -13.65 12.95 -7.71
N ASP A 118 -14.34 13.95 -7.17
CA ASP A 118 -13.71 15.08 -6.49
C ASP A 118 -12.99 14.67 -5.20
N GLN A 119 -13.63 13.79 -4.40
CA GLN A 119 -12.99 13.22 -3.21
C GLN A 119 -11.73 12.42 -3.57
N TRP A 120 -11.76 11.68 -4.68
CA TRP A 120 -10.59 10.90 -5.13
C TRP A 120 -9.43 11.79 -5.57
N ILE A 121 -9.72 12.88 -6.30
CA ILE A 121 -8.70 13.85 -6.68
C ILE A 121 -8.07 14.50 -5.45
N LYS A 122 -8.89 14.94 -4.50
CA LYS A 122 -8.45 15.52 -3.22
C LYS A 122 -7.64 14.51 -2.40
N PHE A 123 -8.05 13.25 -2.37
CA PHE A 123 -7.32 12.18 -1.69
C PHE A 123 -5.89 12.05 -2.23
N GLY A 124 -5.73 12.02 -3.56
CA GLY A 124 -4.41 11.93 -4.19
C GLY A 124 -3.52 13.14 -3.87
N ALA A 125 -4.08 14.34 -3.90
CA ALA A 125 -3.36 15.58 -3.56
C ALA A 125 -2.93 15.61 -2.08
N LEU A 126 -3.83 15.25 -1.18
CA LEU A 126 -3.56 15.21 0.27
C LEU A 126 -2.51 14.15 0.60
N HIS A 127 -2.59 12.98 -0.02
CA HIS A 127 -1.62 11.90 0.19
C HIS A 127 -0.20 12.32 -0.19
N LYS A 128 -0.04 12.94 -1.35
CA LYS A 128 1.26 13.50 -1.80
C LYS A 128 1.79 14.59 -0.86
N ALA A 129 0.92 15.48 -0.40
CA ALA A 129 1.31 16.54 0.54
C ALA A 129 1.82 15.96 1.86
N LEU A 130 1.15 14.93 2.39
CA LEU A 130 1.54 14.27 3.63
C LEU A 130 2.85 13.46 3.50
N GLU A 131 3.07 12.82 2.35
CA GLU A 131 4.35 12.17 2.08
C GLU A 131 5.50 13.17 2.06
N HIS A 132 5.32 14.30 1.39
CA HIS A 132 6.32 15.36 1.34
C HIS A 132 6.61 15.96 2.74
N GLU A 133 5.58 16.21 3.54
CA GLU A 133 5.73 16.66 4.94
C GLU A 133 6.55 15.65 5.78
N ARG A 134 6.32 14.35 5.61
CA ARG A 134 7.08 13.28 6.29
C ARG A 134 8.55 13.26 5.87
N GLU A 135 8.82 13.35 4.58
CA GLU A 135 10.20 13.39 4.06
C GLU A 135 10.96 14.59 4.60
N GLN A 136 10.34 15.77 4.61
CA GLN A 136 10.94 16.98 5.19
C GLN A 136 11.19 16.84 6.69
N ALA A 137 10.26 16.24 7.43
CA ALA A 137 10.43 16.01 8.88
C ALA A 137 11.61 15.05 9.16
N LEU A 138 11.75 13.98 8.37
CA LEU A 138 12.87 13.03 8.48
C LEU A 138 14.21 13.71 8.15
N GLN A 139 14.26 14.53 7.11
CA GLN A 139 15.47 15.28 6.76
C GLN A 139 15.89 16.24 7.87
N ARG A 140 14.95 16.96 8.49
CA ARG A 140 15.23 17.87 9.62
C ARG A 140 15.75 17.09 10.84
N SER A 141 15.21 15.91 11.14
CA SER A 141 15.67 15.09 12.27
C SER A 141 17.08 14.53 12.06
N ASN A 142 17.47 14.24 10.81
CA ASN A 142 18.81 13.74 10.47
C ASN A 142 19.88 14.83 10.40
N VAL A 143 19.49 16.12 10.32
CA VAL A 143 20.40 17.27 10.24
C VAL A 143 20.60 17.94 11.61
N ALA A 144 19.87 17.54 12.66
CA ALA A 144 20.08 18.09 14.00
C ALA A 144 21.50 17.72 14.51
N PRO A 145 22.37 18.70 14.82
CA PRO A 145 23.73 18.44 15.28
C PRO A 145 23.68 17.77 16.66
N LYS A 146 24.59 16.80 16.84
CA LYS A 146 24.87 16.20 18.15
C LYS A 146 25.43 17.23 19.12
#